data_742c20241cccc22ae275390b352513da
#
_entry.id   742c20241cccc22ae275390b352513da
#
_cell.length_a   1.000
_cell.length_b   1.000
_cell.length_c   1.000
_cell.angle_alpha   90.00
_cell.angle_beta   90.00
_cell.angle_gamma   90.00
#
_symmetry.space_group_name_H-M   'P 1'
#
loop_
_entity.id
_entity.type
_entity.pdbx_description
1 polymer ?
#
loop_
_entity_poly.entity_id
_entity_poly.type
_entity_poly.pdbx_seq_one_letter_code
_entity_poly.pdbx_strand_id
1 'polypeptide(L)'
;QIRRLRHRASLALWCGSNENLTMWQGRWGDQGHYVDRYYGENIYEGALRRALAAEGPHHPYIPSSPIGSDPDAPKPECNMGRWGDSHYWDVWHGRGDWIHYQDSDTRFSSEFGFASACTPEAWQQVTENALSLSPSHPTVRSHDKTGKGEEKFFGMVEIHYPKSETLEDWI
;
A
#
# COMPACT_ATOMS: atom_id res chain seq x y z
N GLN A 1 8.54 10.96 -17.97
CA GLN A 1 7.53 11.29 -16.96
C GLN A 1 7.83 12.62 -16.28
N ILE A 2 9.08 12.89 -15.82
CA ILE A 2 9.43 14.11 -15.09
C ILE A 2 8.98 15.35 -15.87
N ARG A 3 9.39 15.50 -17.12
CA ARG A 3 9.01 16.64 -17.97
C ARG A 3 7.48 16.79 -18.13
N ARG A 4 6.75 15.68 -18.16
CA ARG A 4 5.29 15.67 -18.30
C ARG A 4 4.56 16.12 -17.05
N LEU A 5 5.11 15.84 -15.86
CA LEU A 5 4.40 16.01 -14.58
C LEU A 5 4.93 17.16 -13.73
N ARG A 6 6.19 17.56 -13.90
CA ARG A 6 6.87 18.54 -13.02
C ARG A 6 6.15 19.90 -12.84
N HIS A 7 5.25 20.23 -13.75
CA HIS A 7 4.49 21.49 -13.69
C HIS A 7 3.10 21.35 -13.07
N ARG A 8 2.72 20.15 -12.61
CA ARG A 8 1.43 19.91 -11.98
C ARG A 8 1.43 20.40 -10.54
N ALA A 9 0.48 21.27 -10.20
CA ALA A 9 0.37 21.83 -8.84
C ALA A 9 0.10 20.76 -7.76
N SER A 10 -0.48 19.62 -8.14
CA SER A 10 -0.74 18.50 -7.24
C SER A 10 0.45 17.58 -7.00
N LEU A 11 1.58 17.79 -7.72
CA LEU A 11 2.78 16.99 -7.52
C LEU A 11 3.52 17.48 -6.27
N ALA A 12 3.50 16.70 -5.20
CA ALA A 12 4.16 17.05 -3.95
C ALA A 12 5.57 16.48 -3.85
N LEU A 13 5.75 15.22 -4.28
CA LEU A 13 7.04 14.55 -4.19
C LEU A 13 7.17 13.44 -5.24
N TRP A 14 8.41 13.06 -5.56
CA TRP A 14 8.73 11.90 -6.37
C TRP A 14 9.16 10.73 -5.50
N CYS A 15 8.64 9.54 -5.79
CA CYS A 15 9.06 8.29 -5.18
C CYS A 15 9.70 7.37 -6.23
N GLY A 16 10.84 6.80 -5.90
CA GLY A 16 11.60 5.94 -6.81
C GLY A 16 11.06 4.51 -6.89
N SER A 17 10.72 3.94 -5.74
CA SER A 17 10.28 2.54 -5.65
C SER A 17 9.33 2.32 -4.49
N ASN A 18 8.58 1.21 -4.57
CA ASN A 18 7.74 0.74 -3.48
C ASN A 18 8.45 -0.39 -2.73
N GLU A 19 8.60 -0.22 -1.42
CA GLU A 19 9.06 -1.20 -0.43
C GLU A 19 10.42 -1.87 -0.68
N ASN A 20 11.17 -1.51 -1.72
CA ASN A 20 12.45 -2.17 -2.03
C ASN A 20 13.45 -2.11 -0.87
N LEU A 21 13.51 -0.96 -0.19
CA LEU A 21 14.40 -0.79 0.96
C LEU A 21 13.89 -1.58 2.17
N THR A 22 12.60 -1.55 2.44
CA THR A 22 11.95 -2.31 3.53
C THR A 22 12.09 -3.81 3.32
N MET A 23 11.84 -4.29 2.10
CA MET A 23 12.01 -5.69 1.73
C MET A 23 13.46 -6.15 1.93
N TRP A 24 14.41 -5.33 1.52
CA TRP A 24 15.82 -5.64 1.69
C TRP A 24 16.23 -5.65 3.17
N GLN A 25 15.81 -4.68 3.96
CA GLN A 25 16.08 -4.64 5.41
C GLN A 25 15.41 -5.80 6.15
N GLY A 26 14.17 -6.12 5.81
CA GLY A 26 13.41 -7.24 6.36
C GLY A 26 13.81 -8.60 5.78
N ARG A 27 14.72 -8.64 4.80
CA ARG A 27 15.15 -9.85 4.10
C ARG A 27 13.98 -10.63 3.49
N TRP A 28 12.98 -9.95 2.97
CA TRP A 28 11.83 -10.58 2.37
C TRP A 28 12.24 -11.37 1.11
N GLY A 29 11.89 -12.64 1.09
CA GLY A 29 12.27 -13.53 -0.02
C GLY A 29 13.74 -13.89 -0.08
N ASP A 30 14.53 -13.60 0.97
CA ASP A 30 15.91 -14.05 1.07
C ASP A 30 15.95 -15.57 1.27
N GLN A 31 16.33 -16.28 0.22
CA GLN A 31 16.58 -17.72 0.22
C GLN A 31 18.08 -18.04 0.34
N GLY A 32 18.82 -17.24 1.10
CA GLY A 32 20.28 -17.37 1.24
C GLY A 32 21.08 -16.57 0.20
N HIS A 33 20.42 -15.69 -0.54
CA HIS A 33 21.03 -14.83 -1.57
C HIS A 33 21.11 -13.36 -1.14
N TYR A 34 21.19 -13.10 0.17
CA TYR A 34 21.31 -11.74 0.69
C TYR A 34 22.52 -11.02 0.08
N VAL A 35 22.30 -9.79 -0.35
CA VAL A 35 23.33 -8.90 -0.89
C VAL A 35 23.47 -7.66 0.00
N ASP A 36 24.65 -7.06 0.02
CA ASP A 36 24.95 -5.89 0.87
C ASP A 36 24.21 -4.61 0.47
N ARG A 37 23.56 -4.63 -0.69
CA ARG A 37 22.82 -3.51 -1.25
C ARG A 37 21.43 -3.93 -1.66
N TYR A 38 20.44 -3.07 -1.49
CA TYR A 38 19.11 -3.39 -1.97
C TYR A 38 19.04 -3.36 -3.51
N TYR A 39 18.19 -4.21 -4.05
CA TYR A 39 18.03 -4.34 -5.49
C TYR A 39 17.56 -3.02 -6.13
N GLY A 40 18.28 -2.60 -7.16
CA GLY A 40 17.98 -1.34 -7.84
C GLY A 40 18.57 -0.09 -7.19
N GLU A 41 19.39 -0.19 -6.14
CA GLU A 41 20.00 0.97 -5.46
C GLU A 41 20.62 1.97 -6.45
N ASN A 42 21.41 1.50 -7.42
CA ASN A 42 22.03 2.35 -8.42
C ASN A 42 21.01 3.10 -9.31
N ILE A 43 19.82 2.55 -9.48
CA ILE A 43 18.72 3.21 -10.20
C ILE A 43 18.11 4.26 -9.30
N TYR A 44 17.66 3.86 -8.11
CA TYR A 44 16.88 4.72 -7.22
C TYR A 44 17.73 5.81 -6.56
N GLU A 45 18.90 5.47 -6.05
CA GLU A 45 19.81 6.44 -5.44
C GLU A 45 20.69 7.20 -6.45
N GLY A 46 20.91 6.64 -7.61
CA GLY A 46 21.79 7.20 -8.62
C GLY A 46 21.07 7.81 -9.82
N ALA A 47 20.60 6.97 -10.72
CA ALA A 47 20.07 7.43 -12.02
C ALA A 47 18.85 8.34 -11.88
N LEU A 48 17.88 7.98 -11.03
CA LEU A 48 16.68 8.78 -10.84
C LEU A 48 16.96 10.12 -10.15
N ARG A 49 17.84 10.15 -9.14
CA ARG A 49 18.25 11.42 -8.52
C ARG A 49 18.88 12.36 -9.54
N ARG A 50 19.79 11.87 -10.39
CA ARG A 50 20.41 12.68 -11.44
C ARG A 50 19.38 13.18 -12.47
N ALA A 51 18.46 12.32 -12.87
CA ALA A 51 17.41 12.71 -13.80
C ALA A 51 16.48 13.80 -13.22
N LEU A 52 16.12 13.67 -11.95
CA LEU A 52 15.30 14.68 -11.26
C LEU A 52 16.05 15.98 -11.05
N ALA A 53 17.31 15.93 -10.67
CA ALA A 53 18.14 17.13 -10.54
C ALA A 53 18.25 17.92 -11.86
N ALA A 54 18.31 17.20 -12.99
CA ALA A 54 18.38 17.83 -14.32
C ALA A 54 17.04 18.34 -14.84
N GLU A 55 15.94 17.64 -14.56
CA GLU A 55 14.66 17.86 -15.23
C GLU A 55 13.54 18.40 -14.35
N GLY A 56 13.66 18.29 -13.05
CA GLY A 56 12.61 18.69 -12.09
C GLY A 56 13.13 18.94 -10.68
N PRO A 57 14.10 19.89 -10.50
CA PRO A 57 14.83 20.05 -9.24
C PRO A 57 14.00 20.63 -8.08
N HIS A 58 12.76 21.05 -8.35
CA HIS A 58 11.95 21.79 -7.37
C HIS A 58 11.09 20.89 -6.46
N HIS A 59 11.04 19.59 -6.73
CA HIS A 59 10.26 18.67 -5.93
C HIS A 59 11.16 17.73 -5.14
N PRO A 60 10.81 17.42 -3.88
CA PRO A 60 11.54 16.44 -3.10
C PRO A 60 11.47 15.05 -3.76
N TYR A 61 12.46 14.24 -3.43
CA TYR A 61 12.56 12.86 -3.91
C TYR A 61 12.94 11.92 -2.79
N ILE A 62 12.22 10.81 -2.70
CA ILE A 62 12.56 9.66 -1.86
C ILE A 62 12.87 8.45 -2.75
N PRO A 63 13.94 7.70 -2.46
CA PRO A 63 14.33 6.55 -3.30
C PRO A 63 13.43 5.34 -3.13
N SER A 64 12.79 5.20 -1.98
CA SER A 64 11.85 4.14 -1.65
C SER A 64 10.77 4.66 -0.72
N SER A 65 9.58 4.11 -0.79
CA SER A 65 8.51 4.29 0.18
C SER A 65 8.22 2.92 0.82
N PRO A 66 8.12 2.81 2.16
CA PRO A 66 8.40 3.84 3.14
C PRO A 66 9.91 4.10 3.28
N ILE A 67 10.24 5.32 3.73
CA ILE A 67 11.63 5.71 4.05
C ILE A 67 11.75 6.34 5.43
N GLY A 68 10.70 6.21 6.24
CA GLY A 68 10.67 6.75 7.58
C GLY A 68 11.77 6.17 8.46
N SER A 69 12.91 6.82 8.53
CA SER A 69 14.02 6.44 9.42
C SER A 69 14.44 7.59 10.31
N ASP A 70 14.81 7.27 11.54
CA ASP A 70 15.46 8.21 12.43
C ASP A 70 16.81 8.62 11.82
N PRO A 71 17.06 9.92 11.53
CA PRO A 71 18.33 10.35 10.97
C PRO A 71 19.53 10.11 11.89
N ASP A 72 19.29 9.96 13.19
CA ASP A 72 20.32 9.72 14.21
C ASP A 72 20.50 8.21 14.49
N ALA A 73 19.70 7.35 13.88
CA ALA A 73 19.84 5.92 14.05
C ALA A 73 21.14 5.41 13.37
N PRO A 74 21.88 4.50 14.01
CA PRO A 74 23.09 3.92 13.42
C PRO A 74 22.83 3.11 12.15
N LYS A 75 21.60 2.68 11.95
CA LYS A 75 21.11 2.07 10.69
C LYS A 75 19.76 2.69 10.37
N PRO A 76 19.55 3.13 9.12
CA PRO A 76 18.25 3.59 8.72
C PRO A 76 17.26 2.41 8.79
N GLU A 77 16.28 2.55 9.65
CA GLU A 77 15.15 1.62 9.72
C GLU A 77 13.97 2.25 9.00
N CYS A 78 13.47 1.58 7.98
CA CYS A 78 12.27 2.03 7.29
C CYS A 78 11.02 1.77 8.11
N ASN A 79 9.97 2.54 7.85
CA ASN A 79 8.66 2.36 8.44
C ASN A 79 8.57 2.71 9.94
N MET A 80 9.32 3.71 10.38
CA MET A 80 9.41 4.11 11.79
C MET A 80 8.29 5.04 12.28
N GLY A 81 7.28 5.34 11.49
CA GLY A 81 6.11 6.16 11.87
C GLY A 81 6.38 7.65 12.11
N ARG A 82 7.43 8.00 12.83
CA ARG A 82 7.74 9.38 13.25
C ARG A 82 8.54 10.18 12.23
N TRP A 83 9.21 9.51 11.32
CA TRP A 83 10.14 10.07 10.35
C TRP A 83 9.72 9.69 8.94
N GLY A 84 9.69 10.65 8.03
CA GLY A 84 9.33 10.39 6.65
C GLY A 84 7.90 9.87 6.49
N ASP A 85 7.74 8.91 5.61
CA ASP A 85 6.48 8.22 5.36
C ASP A 85 6.48 6.79 5.95
N SER A 86 5.30 6.24 6.13
CA SER A 86 5.12 4.89 6.67
C SER A 86 4.02 4.15 5.94
N HIS A 87 4.17 2.83 5.86
CA HIS A 87 3.12 1.91 5.44
C HIS A 87 2.50 1.25 6.67
N TYR A 88 1.23 1.52 6.89
CA TYR A 88 0.51 1.00 8.06
C TYR A 88 -0.43 -0.14 7.66
N TRP A 89 0.09 -1.36 7.71
CA TRP A 89 -0.62 -2.57 7.28
C TRP A 89 -1.13 -3.44 8.43
N ASP A 90 -1.04 -2.97 9.68
CA ASP A 90 -1.45 -3.74 10.85
C ASP A 90 -2.93 -4.12 10.84
N VAL A 91 -3.79 -3.25 10.32
CA VAL A 91 -5.21 -3.55 10.14
C VAL A 91 -5.42 -4.67 9.13
N TRP A 92 -4.77 -4.61 7.96
CA TRP A 92 -4.96 -5.61 6.92
C TRP A 92 -4.17 -6.90 7.13
N HIS A 93 -2.92 -6.80 7.54
CA HIS A 93 -2.01 -7.94 7.70
C HIS A 93 -1.83 -8.42 9.14
N GLY A 94 -2.20 -7.60 10.13
CA GLY A 94 -2.01 -7.88 11.54
C GLY A 94 -3.32 -8.15 12.28
N ARG A 95 -3.72 -7.20 13.12
CA ARG A 95 -4.81 -7.35 14.10
C ARG A 95 -6.22 -7.46 13.53
N GLY A 96 -6.44 -7.05 12.31
CA GLY A 96 -7.68 -7.33 11.59
C GLY A 96 -8.88 -6.42 11.91
N ASP A 97 -8.73 -5.42 12.76
CA ASP A 97 -9.81 -4.50 13.13
C ASP A 97 -9.42 -3.07 12.78
N TRP A 98 -10.32 -2.34 12.07
CA TRP A 98 -10.11 -0.96 11.66
C TRP A 98 -9.90 0.00 12.85
N ILE A 99 -10.37 -0.33 14.05
CA ILE A 99 -10.16 0.47 15.25
C ILE A 99 -8.66 0.71 15.51
N HIS A 100 -7.81 -0.19 15.07
CA HIS A 100 -6.36 -0.10 15.23
C HIS A 100 -5.69 0.96 14.36
N TYR A 101 -6.42 1.64 13.47
CA TYR A 101 -5.91 2.87 12.86
C TYR A 101 -5.65 3.97 13.88
N GLN A 102 -6.35 3.94 15.03
CA GLN A 102 -6.15 4.90 16.12
C GLN A 102 -4.82 4.71 16.85
N ASP A 103 -4.21 3.54 16.74
CA ASP A 103 -2.92 3.23 17.37
C ASP A 103 -1.73 3.73 16.56
N SER A 104 -1.95 4.19 15.33
CA SER A 104 -0.89 4.69 14.48
C SER A 104 -0.42 6.07 14.92
N ASP A 105 0.88 6.21 15.21
CA ASP A 105 1.54 7.49 15.45
C ASP A 105 2.21 8.06 14.19
N THR A 106 1.89 7.52 13.03
CA THR A 106 2.42 7.88 11.73
C THR A 106 2.05 9.33 11.37
N ARG A 107 3.05 10.15 11.06
CA ARG A 107 2.82 11.52 10.60
C ARG A 107 2.35 11.59 9.15
N PHE A 108 2.78 10.67 8.32
CA PHE A 108 2.40 10.55 6.93
C PHE A 108 2.34 9.07 6.55
N SER A 109 1.14 8.52 6.46
CA SER A 109 0.92 7.18 5.98
C SER A 109 0.75 7.21 4.46
N SER A 110 1.76 6.74 3.73
CA SER A 110 1.74 6.67 2.27
C SER A 110 0.99 5.43 1.77
N GLU A 111 0.93 4.40 2.59
CA GLU A 111 0.09 3.23 2.36
C GLU A 111 -0.60 2.77 3.63
N PHE A 112 -1.85 2.44 3.51
CA PHE A 112 -2.66 1.73 4.48
C PHE A 112 -3.86 1.13 3.74
N GLY A 113 -4.55 0.19 4.33
CA GLY A 113 -5.70 -0.36 3.67
C GLY A 113 -6.59 -1.19 4.57
N PHE A 114 -7.86 -1.12 4.22
CA PHE A 114 -8.91 -2.02 4.65
C PHE A 114 -9.67 -2.44 3.40
N ALA A 115 -9.99 -3.72 3.29
CA ALA A 115 -10.72 -4.17 2.12
C ALA A 115 -12.14 -3.64 2.13
N SER A 116 -12.60 -3.16 1.00
CA SER A 116 -13.97 -2.76 0.79
C SER A 116 -14.48 -3.28 -0.56
N ALA A 117 -15.78 -3.43 -0.67
CA ALA A 117 -16.40 -3.69 -1.95
C ALA A 117 -16.19 -2.51 -2.91
N CYS A 118 -16.17 -2.78 -4.20
CA CYS A 118 -16.26 -1.71 -5.19
C CYS A 118 -17.70 -1.15 -5.25
N THR A 119 -17.91 -0.10 -6.03
CA THR A 119 -19.23 0.54 -6.14
C THR A 119 -20.28 -0.40 -6.75
N PRO A 120 -21.59 -0.17 -6.47
CA PRO A 120 -22.67 -0.93 -7.07
C PRO A 120 -22.58 -1.01 -8.60
N GLU A 121 -22.23 0.11 -9.24
CA GLU A 121 -22.12 0.19 -10.71
C GLU A 121 -21.01 -0.70 -11.24
N ALA A 122 -19.88 -0.81 -10.52
CA ALA A 122 -18.80 -1.69 -10.91
C ALA A 122 -19.19 -3.16 -10.75
N TRP A 123 -19.88 -3.51 -9.67
CA TRP A 123 -20.42 -4.86 -9.50
C TRP A 123 -21.45 -5.21 -10.56
N GLN A 124 -22.37 -4.31 -10.89
CA GLN A 124 -23.37 -4.52 -11.93
C GLN A 124 -22.76 -4.89 -13.28
N GLN A 125 -21.62 -4.29 -13.63
CA GLN A 125 -20.93 -4.59 -14.88
C GLN A 125 -20.38 -6.01 -14.95
N VAL A 126 -19.98 -6.60 -13.83
CA VAL A 126 -19.34 -7.93 -13.77
C VAL A 126 -20.28 -9.04 -13.32
N THR A 127 -21.45 -8.69 -12.79
CA THR A 127 -22.47 -9.63 -12.31
C THR A 127 -23.74 -9.63 -13.15
N GLU A 128 -23.71 -9.03 -14.35
CA GLU A 128 -24.88 -8.90 -15.22
C GLU A 128 -26.09 -8.24 -14.51
N ASN A 129 -25.81 -7.21 -13.71
CA ASN A 129 -26.75 -6.47 -12.86
C ASN A 129 -27.31 -7.26 -11.65
N ALA A 130 -26.74 -8.40 -11.30
CA ALA A 130 -27.21 -9.21 -10.19
C ALA A 130 -26.52 -8.84 -8.86
N LEU A 131 -26.99 -7.80 -8.17
CA LEU A 131 -26.50 -7.43 -6.82
C LEU A 131 -27.03 -8.36 -5.71
N SER A 132 -28.01 -9.21 -6.01
CA SER A 132 -28.52 -10.23 -5.10
C SER A 132 -27.63 -11.46 -4.97
N LEU A 133 -26.49 -11.51 -5.68
CA LEU A 133 -25.54 -12.59 -5.53
C LEU A 133 -24.94 -12.59 -4.12
N SER A 134 -24.79 -13.80 -3.58
CA SER A 134 -24.02 -13.96 -2.35
C SER A 134 -22.56 -13.55 -2.55
N PRO A 135 -21.92 -12.94 -1.55
CA PRO A 135 -20.47 -12.69 -1.56
C PRO A 135 -19.63 -13.94 -1.85
N SER A 136 -20.11 -15.11 -1.48
CA SER A 136 -19.45 -16.39 -1.77
C SER A 136 -19.71 -16.94 -3.18
N HIS A 137 -20.54 -16.26 -4.00
CA HIS A 137 -20.83 -16.70 -5.37
C HIS A 137 -19.54 -16.79 -6.21
N PRO A 138 -19.36 -17.80 -7.06
CA PRO A 138 -18.13 -17.98 -7.85
C PRO A 138 -17.71 -16.75 -8.66
N THR A 139 -18.66 -16.02 -9.24
CA THR A 139 -18.38 -14.76 -9.95
C THR A 139 -17.76 -13.73 -9.03
N VAL A 140 -18.29 -13.54 -7.82
CA VAL A 140 -17.77 -12.59 -6.82
C VAL A 140 -16.36 -13.01 -6.37
N ARG A 141 -16.20 -14.29 -6.02
CA ARG A 141 -14.90 -14.86 -5.60
C ARG A 141 -13.83 -14.75 -6.68
N SER A 142 -14.20 -14.82 -7.96
CA SER A 142 -13.23 -14.68 -9.07
C SER A 142 -12.62 -13.29 -9.15
N HIS A 143 -13.25 -12.28 -8.56
CA HIS A 143 -12.72 -10.91 -8.47
C HIS A 143 -11.86 -10.67 -7.22
N ASP A 144 -11.85 -11.57 -6.25
CA ASP A 144 -10.89 -11.53 -5.14
C ASP A 144 -9.51 -12.02 -5.61
N LYS A 145 -8.60 -11.09 -5.81
CA LYS A 145 -7.21 -11.38 -6.21
C LYS A 145 -6.27 -11.54 -5.02
N THR A 146 -6.76 -11.33 -3.80
CA THR A 146 -5.96 -11.47 -2.58
C THR A 146 -5.83 -12.94 -2.16
N GLY A 147 -6.77 -13.79 -2.56
CA GLY A 147 -6.91 -15.17 -2.12
C GLY A 147 -7.27 -15.31 -0.62
N LYS A 148 -7.56 -14.21 0.04
CA LYS A 148 -7.90 -14.12 1.48
C LYS A 148 -9.20 -13.35 1.72
N GLY A 149 -9.93 -13.03 0.65
CA GLY A 149 -11.05 -12.11 0.71
C GLY A 149 -12.15 -12.57 1.66
N GLU A 150 -12.55 -13.84 1.57
CA GLU A 150 -13.62 -14.37 2.43
C GLU A 150 -13.27 -14.27 3.91
N GLU A 151 -12.05 -14.66 4.29
CA GLU A 151 -11.59 -14.59 5.67
C GLU A 151 -11.41 -13.15 6.15
N LYS A 152 -10.74 -12.33 5.36
CA LYS A 152 -10.38 -10.97 5.77
C LYS A 152 -11.52 -9.97 5.57
N PHE A 153 -12.23 -10.03 4.45
CA PHE A 153 -13.35 -9.12 4.21
C PHE A 153 -14.47 -9.34 5.22
N PHE A 154 -14.97 -10.56 5.28
CA PHE A 154 -16.11 -10.84 6.13
C PHE A 154 -15.71 -10.87 7.59
N GLY A 155 -14.59 -11.51 7.93
CA GLY A 155 -14.12 -11.56 9.31
C GLY A 155 -13.89 -10.18 9.93
N MET A 156 -13.38 -9.21 9.16
CA MET A 156 -13.17 -7.85 9.65
C MET A 156 -14.46 -7.02 9.73
N VAL A 157 -15.33 -7.18 8.75
CA VAL A 157 -16.61 -6.44 8.70
C VAL A 157 -17.57 -6.97 9.77
N GLU A 158 -17.66 -8.29 9.92
CA GLU A 158 -18.55 -8.94 10.89
C GLU A 158 -18.21 -8.68 12.36
N ILE A 159 -17.04 -8.13 12.66
CA ILE A 159 -16.71 -7.65 14.03
C ILE A 159 -17.68 -6.54 14.46
N HIS A 160 -18.09 -5.68 13.54
CA HIS A 160 -18.86 -4.46 13.84
C HIS A 160 -20.22 -4.41 13.17
N TYR A 161 -20.46 -5.22 12.15
CA TYR A 161 -21.66 -5.19 11.30
C TYR A 161 -22.29 -6.57 11.17
N PRO A 162 -23.59 -6.64 10.90
CA PRO A 162 -24.24 -7.90 10.58
C PRO A 162 -23.60 -8.58 9.37
N LYS A 163 -23.71 -9.90 9.34
CA LYS A 163 -23.26 -10.67 8.18
C LYS A 163 -24.04 -10.27 6.92
N SER A 164 -23.31 -9.94 5.86
CA SER A 164 -23.88 -9.63 4.56
C SER A 164 -24.28 -10.93 3.83
N GLU A 165 -25.51 -11.04 3.40
CA GLU A 165 -25.99 -12.18 2.63
C GLU A 165 -25.89 -11.94 1.12
N THR A 166 -25.97 -10.67 0.70
CA THR A 166 -25.91 -10.25 -0.70
C THR A 166 -24.80 -9.22 -0.93
N LEU A 167 -24.47 -8.97 -2.19
CA LEU A 167 -23.58 -7.86 -2.56
C LEU A 167 -24.19 -6.51 -2.20
N GLU A 168 -25.52 -6.38 -2.28
CA GLU A 168 -26.23 -5.16 -1.92
C GLU A 168 -26.07 -4.82 -0.43
N ASP A 169 -26.12 -5.84 0.43
CA ASP A 169 -25.90 -5.67 1.87
C ASP A 169 -24.44 -5.32 2.20
N TRP A 170 -23.52 -5.70 1.31
CA TRP A 170 -22.08 -5.53 1.54
C TRP A 170 -21.53 -4.20 1.05
N ILE A 171 -22.19 -3.54 0.09
CA ILE A 171 -21.81 -2.25 -0.47
C ILE A 171 -22.30 -1.10 0.40
#